data_32a6221e67f7c50e2977808905d16858
#
_entry.id   32a6221e67f7c50e2977808905d16858
#
_cell.length_a   1.000
_cell.length_b   1.000
_cell.length_c   1.000
_cell.angle_alpha   90.00
_cell.angle_beta   90.00
_cell.angle_gamma   90.00
#
_symmetry.space_group_name_H-M   'P 1'
#
loop_
_entity.id
_entity.type
_entity.pdbx_description
1 polymer ?
#
loop_
_entity_poly.entity_id
_entity_poly.type
_entity_poly.pdbx_seq_one_letter_code
_entity_poly.pdbx_strand_id
1 'polypeptide(L)'
;MQQWIQSCIKTSFDKDDNLNIELSGKDMGVLIGKRGQTLDSIQYLTSLVVNKGNAGYVRVKVDTENYRARRKETLENLAKNIAFKVKRTKKPVFLEPMNPYERRVIHSALQNNPLVSTHSEGEEPYRKVVVTLKKQ
;
A
#
# COMPACT_ATOMS: atom_id res chain seq x y z
N MET A 1 -15.05 -31.57 7.20
CA MET A 1 -14.49 -30.74 8.22
C MET A 1 -13.66 -29.62 7.66
N GLN A 2 -13.92 -28.46 8.06
CA GLN A 2 -13.29 -27.29 7.48
C GLN A 2 -12.34 -26.64 8.47
N GLN A 3 -11.06 -26.93 8.33
CA GLN A 3 -10.04 -26.36 9.17
C GLN A 3 -9.07 -25.48 8.39
N TRP A 4 -9.45 -25.15 7.20
CA TRP A 4 -8.56 -24.42 6.32
C TRP A 4 -8.41 -22.93 6.73
N ILE A 5 -9.30 -22.42 7.57
CA ILE A 5 -9.16 -21.08 8.12
C ILE A 5 -9.25 -21.13 9.63
N GLN A 6 -8.10 -21.02 10.28
CA GLN A 6 -8.03 -20.80 11.72
C GLN A 6 -7.57 -19.36 11.90
N SER A 7 -8.53 -18.47 11.89
CA SER A 7 -8.20 -17.05 11.97
C SER A 7 -8.89 -16.41 13.16
N CYS A 8 -8.24 -15.41 13.72
CA CYS A 8 -8.79 -14.53 14.73
C CYS A 8 -8.99 -13.16 14.15
N ILE A 9 -10.08 -12.51 14.54
CA ILE A 9 -10.34 -11.13 14.17
C ILE A 9 -10.34 -10.33 15.47
N LYS A 10 -9.46 -9.34 15.55
CA LYS A 10 -9.43 -8.41 16.66
C LYS A 10 -9.82 -7.04 16.18
N THR A 11 -10.74 -6.41 16.87
CA THR A 11 -11.20 -5.07 16.52
C THR A 11 -10.94 -4.13 17.67
N SER A 12 -10.58 -2.90 17.34
CA SER A 12 -10.39 -1.86 18.34
C SER A 12 -10.60 -0.50 17.69
N PHE A 13 -10.93 0.49 18.52
CA PHE A 13 -10.95 1.88 18.08
C PHE A 13 -9.72 2.57 18.64
N ASP A 14 -9.06 3.36 17.82
CA ASP A 14 -7.94 4.17 18.28
C ASP A 14 -8.45 5.52 18.83
N LYS A 15 -7.54 6.37 19.27
CA LYS A 15 -7.89 7.67 19.86
C LYS A 15 -8.57 8.63 18.88
N ASP A 16 -8.45 8.36 17.58
CA ASP A 16 -9.07 9.18 16.54
C ASP A 16 -10.37 8.54 16.03
N ASP A 17 -10.89 7.55 16.76
CA ASP A 17 -12.13 6.81 16.44
C ASP A 17 -12.07 6.08 15.11
N ASN A 18 -10.87 5.71 14.64
CA ASN A 18 -10.72 4.80 13.52
C ASN A 18 -10.94 3.37 13.99
N LEU A 19 -11.67 2.59 13.22
CA LEU A 19 -11.86 1.18 13.50
C LEU A 19 -10.68 0.40 12.92
N ASN A 20 -9.91 -0.22 13.79
CA ASN A 20 -8.76 -1.04 13.40
C ASN A 20 -9.15 -2.51 13.51
N ILE A 21 -8.97 -3.25 12.43
CA ILE A 21 -9.27 -4.67 12.36
C ILE A 21 -7.97 -5.40 12.06
N GLU A 22 -7.59 -6.28 12.99
CA GLU A 22 -6.39 -7.10 12.84
C GLU A 22 -6.81 -8.54 12.57
N LEU A 23 -6.35 -9.08 11.44
CA LEU A 23 -6.58 -10.45 11.08
C LEU A 23 -5.34 -11.28 11.40
N SER A 24 -5.52 -12.44 11.99
CA SER A 24 -4.41 -13.34 12.30
C SER A 24 -4.83 -14.78 12.08
N GLY A 25 -3.86 -15.65 11.81
CA GLY A 25 -4.13 -17.06 11.57
C GLY A 25 -3.08 -17.66 10.68
N LYS A 26 -3.35 -18.87 10.19
CA LYS A 26 -2.48 -19.52 9.22
C LYS A 26 -2.77 -18.98 7.83
N ASP A 27 -1.74 -18.97 6.99
CA ASP A 27 -1.87 -18.67 5.56
C ASP A 27 -2.48 -17.31 5.28
N MET A 28 -2.12 -16.30 6.07
CA MET A 28 -2.59 -14.94 5.86
C MET A 28 -2.16 -14.39 4.51
N GLY A 29 -1.15 -14.98 3.87
CA GLY A 29 -0.75 -14.59 2.52
C GLY A 29 -1.90 -14.64 1.51
N VAL A 30 -2.85 -15.56 1.68
CA VAL A 30 -4.03 -15.65 0.84
C VAL A 30 -4.92 -14.41 0.99
N LEU A 31 -5.04 -13.91 2.23
CA LEU A 31 -5.85 -12.73 2.53
C LEU A 31 -5.14 -11.44 2.13
N ILE A 32 -3.82 -11.44 2.11
CA ILE A 32 -3.04 -10.31 1.65
C ILE A 32 -3.17 -10.18 0.13
N GLY A 33 -2.99 -11.30 -0.57
CA GLY A 33 -3.02 -11.33 -2.01
C GLY A 33 -1.77 -10.69 -2.63
N LYS A 34 -1.79 -10.54 -3.94
CA LYS A 34 -0.67 -9.96 -4.66
C LYS A 34 -0.56 -8.46 -4.30
N ARG A 35 0.55 -8.08 -3.72
CA ARG A 35 0.83 -6.69 -3.33
C ARG A 35 -0.25 -6.08 -2.44
N GLY A 36 -0.90 -6.91 -1.63
CA GLY A 36 -1.91 -6.43 -0.71
C GLY A 36 -3.27 -6.13 -1.33
N GLN A 37 -3.50 -6.52 -2.59
CA GLN A 37 -4.75 -6.20 -3.29
C GLN A 37 -5.97 -6.83 -2.62
N THR A 38 -5.86 -8.07 -2.17
CA THR A 38 -6.97 -8.73 -1.48
C THR A 38 -7.27 -8.05 -0.16
N LEU A 39 -6.22 -7.71 0.59
CA LEU A 39 -6.37 -7.01 1.86
C LEU A 39 -7.04 -5.64 1.65
N ASP A 40 -6.63 -4.91 0.61
CA ASP A 40 -7.24 -3.62 0.27
C ASP A 40 -8.72 -3.78 -0.08
N SER A 41 -9.07 -4.84 -0.81
CA SER A 41 -10.47 -5.11 -1.16
C SER A 41 -11.31 -5.44 0.06
N ILE A 42 -10.77 -6.23 0.98
CA ILE A 42 -11.43 -6.54 2.25
C ILE A 42 -11.67 -5.26 3.04
N GLN A 43 -10.67 -4.39 3.11
CA GLN A 43 -10.82 -3.11 3.81
C GLN A 43 -11.91 -2.26 3.20
N TYR A 44 -11.93 -2.14 1.89
CA TYR A 44 -12.93 -1.34 1.18
C TYR A 44 -14.34 -1.86 1.42
N LEU A 45 -14.55 -3.16 1.26
CA LEU A 45 -15.87 -3.78 1.47
C LEU A 45 -16.32 -3.64 2.92
N THR A 46 -15.41 -3.83 3.88
CA THR A 46 -15.71 -3.67 5.29
C THR A 46 -16.11 -2.23 5.59
N SER A 47 -15.42 -1.26 4.99
CA SER A 47 -15.75 0.16 5.15
C SER A 47 -17.16 0.46 4.65
N LEU A 48 -17.55 -0.12 3.52
CA LEU A 48 -18.91 0.07 2.98
C LEU A 48 -19.97 -0.46 3.95
N VAL A 49 -19.74 -1.65 4.52
CA VAL A 49 -20.68 -2.25 5.46
C VAL A 49 -20.77 -1.44 6.76
N VAL A 50 -19.63 -1.07 7.32
CA VAL A 50 -19.58 -0.32 8.59
C VAL A 50 -20.26 1.04 8.47
N ASN A 51 -20.11 1.69 7.32
CA ASN A 51 -20.63 3.04 7.14
C ASN A 51 -22.04 3.08 6.53
N LYS A 52 -22.65 1.92 6.30
CA LYS A 52 -23.99 1.86 5.75
C LYS A 52 -25.00 2.40 6.76
N GLY A 53 -25.70 3.45 6.38
CA GLY A 53 -26.75 4.03 7.21
C GLY A 53 -26.28 4.83 8.43
N ASN A 54 -24.99 5.04 8.58
CA ASN A 54 -24.45 5.80 9.70
C ASN A 54 -24.47 7.29 9.40
N ALA A 55 -24.72 8.08 10.46
CA ALA A 55 -24.73 9.53 10.35
C ALA A 55 -23.31 10.11 10.25
N GLY A 56 -22.30 9.40 10.77
CA GLY A 56 -20.91 9.83 10.72
C GLY A 56 -20.05 8.80 10.01
N TYR A 57 -18.98 9.23 9.39
CA TYR A 57 -18.06 8.33 8.70
C TYR A 57 -17.04 7.74 9.67
N VAL A 58 -16.91 6.42 9.64
CA VAL A 58 -15.92 5.69 10.42
C VAL A 58 -14.83 5.19 9.46
N ARG A 59 -13.61 5.60 9.71
CA ARG A 59 -12.48 5.13 8.91
C ARG A 59 -12.09 3.73 9.38
N VAL A 60 -12.06 2.79 8.44
CA VAL A 60 -11.74 1.39 8.70
C VAL A 60 -10.34 1.08 8.20
N LYS A 61 -9.53 0.45 9.04
CA LYS A 61 -8.20 -0.02 8.68
C LYS A 61 -8.14 -1.52 8.94
N VAL A 62 -7.83 -2.29 7.91
CA VAL A 62 -7.69 -3.75 8.00
C VAL A 62 -6.24 -4.10 7.73
N ASP A 63 -5.64 -4.88 8.62
CA ASP A 63 -4.25 -5.31 8.48
C ASP A 63 -4.09 -6.73 8.97
N THR A 64 -3.00 -7.36 8.57
CA THR A 64 -2.63 -8.69 9.04
C THR A 64 -1.11 -8.80 9.07
N GLU A 65 -0.57 -9.34 10.18
CA GLU A 65 0.86 -9.59 10.33
C GLU A 65 1.72 -8.36 10.05
N ASN A 66 1.19 -7.20 10.38
CA ASN A 66 1.89 -5.93 10.13
C ASN A 66 2.27 -5.74 8.66
N TYR A 67 1.46 -6.27 7.75
CA TYR A 67 1.75 -6.27 6.33
C TYR A 67 1.95 -4.86 5.78
N ARG A 68 1.10 -3.93 6.17
CA ARG A 68 1.15 -2.58 5.59
C ARG A 68 2.46 -1.86 5.90
N ALA A 69 2.97 -2.02 7.13
CA ALA A 69 4.27 -1.45 7.49
C ALA A 69 5.40 -2.13 6.74
N ARG A 70 5.35 -3.47 6.62
CA ARG A 70 6.35 -4.22 5.87
C ARG A 70 6.34 -3.85 4.38
N ARG A 71 5.15 -3.68 3.81
CA ARG A 71 5.02 -3.29 2.40
C ARG A 71 5.57 -1.88 2.16
N LYS A 72 5.30 -0.95 3.09
CA LYS A 72 5.84 0.40 3.01
C LYS A 72 7.36 0.39 2.99
N GLU A 73 7.97 -0.39 3.87
CA GLU A 73 9.43 -0.53 3.92
C GLU A 73 9.98 -1.11 2.63
N THR A 74 9.32 -2.14 2.10
CA THR A 74 9.70 -2.74 0.81
C THR A 74 9.65 -1.70 -0.31
N LEU A 75 8.62 -0.88 -0.34
CA LEU A 75 8.48 0.17 -1.36
C LEU A 75 9.54 1.25 -1.20
N GLU A 76 9.89 1.62 0.03
CA GLU A 76 10.93 2.60 0.29
C GLU A 76 12.29 2.08 -0.18
N ASN A 77 12.57 0.80 0.08
CA ASN A 77 13.81 0.18 -0.40
C ASN A 77 13.83 0.05 -1.92
N LEU A 78 12.71 -0.28 -2.52
CA LEU A 78 12.58 -0.31 -3.97
C LEU A 78 12.87 1.07 -4.57
N ALA A 79 12.31 2.12 -3.97
CA ALA A 79 12.53 3.49 -4.44
C ALA A 79 14.02 3.83 -4.44
N LYS A 80 14.72 3.50 -3.37
CA LYS A 80 16.16 3.76 -3.27
C LYS A 80 16.95 3.02 -4.33
N ASN A 81 16.61 1.74 -4.56
CA ASN A 81 17.29 0.93 -5.55
C ASN A 81 17.04 1.45 -6.97
N ILE A 82 15.82 1.89 -7.25
CA ILE A 82 15.47 2.44 -8.55
C ILE A 82 16.18 3.79 -8.77
N ALA A 83 16.24 4.63 -7.74
CA ALA A 83 16.95 5.90 -7.83
C ALA A 83 18.43 5.68 -8.16
N PHE A 84 19.05 4.70 -7.50
CA PHE A 84 20.42 4.33 -7.79
C PHE A 84 20.60 3.88 -9.24
N LYS A 85 19.67 3.05 -9.73
CA LYS A 85 19.71 2.57 -11.10
C LYS A 85 19.57 3.72 -12.12
N VAL A 86 18.63 4.63 -11.88
CA VAL A 86 18.42 5.79 -12.76
C VAL A 86 19.67 6.68 -12.78
N LYS A 87 20.26 6.89 -11.61
CA LYS A 87 21.48 7.68 -11.48
C LYS A 87 22.64 7.06 -12.27
N ARG A 88 22.75 5.73 -12.22
CA ARG A 88 23.82 4.99 -12.91
C ARG A 88 23.59 4.92 -14.41
N THR A 89 22.39 4.57 -14.85
CA THR A 89 22.10 4.36 -16.28
C THR A 89 21.66 5.62 -17.00
N LYS A 90 21.22 6.63 -16.26
CA LYS A 90 20.71 7.92 -16.78
C LYS A 90 19.48 7.74 -17.67
N LYS A 91 18.76 6.63 -17.49
CA LYS A 91 17.54 6.34 -18.22
C LYS A 91 16.37 6.28 -17.26
N PRO A 92 15.18 6.74 -17.69
CA PRO A 92 14.01 6.63 -16.83
C PRO A 92 13.64 5.18 -16.56
N VAL A 93 13.09 4.92 -15.39
CA VAL A 93 12.58 3.61 -15.01
C VAL A 93 11.10 3.75 -14.70
N PHE A 94 10.31 2.86 -15.28
CA PHE A 94 8.87 2.79 -15.08
C PHE A 94 8.58 1.66 -14.11
N LEU A 95 7.93 1.98 -13.01
CA LEU A 95 7.57 0.96 -12.01
C LEU A 95 6.26 0.29 -12.41
N GLU A 96 5.94 -0.81 -11.75
CA GLU A 96 4.65 -1.48 -11.97
C GLU A 96 3.51 -0.58 -11.52
N PRO A 97 2.30 -0.75 -12.10
CA PRO A 97 1.14 -0.04 -11.59
C PRO A 97 0.92 -0.28 -10.10
N MET A 98 0.57 0.76 -9.38
CA MET A 98 0.37 0.74 -7.94
C MET A 98 -0.83 1.60 -7.58
N ASN A 99 -1.43 1.33 -6.43
CA ASN A 99 -2.52 2.16 -5.93
C ASN A 99 -1.99 3.54 -5.50
N PRO A 100 -2.87 4.53 -5.30
CA PRO A 100 -2.43 5.89 -4.96
C PRO A 100 -1.57 5.96 -3.70
N TYR A 101 -1.87 5.16 -2.68
CA TYR A 101 -1.09 5.15 -1.44
C TYR A 101 0.34 4.70 -1.70
N GLU A 102 0.51 3.61 -2.45
CA GLU A 102 1.84 3.07 -2.75
C GLU A 102 2.65 4.04 -3.60
N ARG A 103 2.02 4.68 -4.58
CA ARG A 103 2.71 5.69 -5.39
C ARG A 103 3.17 6.85 -4.52
N ARG A 104 2.37 7.24 -3.53
CA ARG A 104 2.75 8.31 -2.60
C ARG A 104 3.96 7.93 -1.76
N VAL A 105 4.05 6.67 -1.35
CA VAL A 105 5.23 6.16 -0.61
C VAL A 105 6.50 6.33 -1.46
N ILE A 106 6.44 5.96 -2.73
CA ILE A 106 7.59 6.09 -3.63
C ILE A 106 7.97 7.58 -3.81
N HIS A 107 6.99 8.45 -4.09
CA HIS A 107 7.27 9.88 -4.25
C HIS A 107 7.89 10.47 -2.99
N SER A 108 7.35 10.12 -1.83
CA SER A 108 7.87 10.64 -0.55
C SER A 108 9.29 10.16 -0.28
N ALA A 109 9.58 8.91 -0.61
CA ALA A 109 10.91 8.33 -0.39
C ALA A 109 11.98 9.03 -1.24
N LEU A 110 11.62 9.56 -2.41
CA LEU A 110 12.55 10.19 -3.34
C LEU A 110 12.41 11.70 -3.42
N GLN A 111 11.53 12.29 -2.63
CA GLN A 111 11.24 13.72 -2.68
C GLN A 111 12.48 14.58 -2.46
N ASN A 112 13.34 14.18 -1.55
CA ASN A 112 14.54 14.95 -1.19
C ASN A 112 15.80 14.45 -1.90
N ASN A 113 15.66 13.54 -2.84
CA ASN A 113 16.82 13.07 -3.59
C ASN A 113 17.24 14.14 -4.61
N PRO A 114 18.51 14.61 -4.57
CA PRO A 114 18.92 15.70 -5.45
C PRO A 114 19.15 15.28 -6.90
N LEU A 115 19.16 13.98 -7.18
CA LEU A 115 19.57 13.48 -8.48
C LEU A 115 18.44 12.91 -9.33
N VAL A 116 17.30 12.60 -8.72
CA VAL A 116 16.17 12.02 -9.44
C VAL A 116 14.88 12.80 -9.18
N SER A 117 13.97 12.71 -10.14
CA SER A 117 12.60 13.24 -10.03
C SER A 117 11.63 12.10 -10.23
N THR A 118 10.44 12.24 -9.65
CA THR A 118 9.38 11.25 -9.79
C THR A 118 8.10 11.92 -10.25
N HIS A 119 7.34 11.21 -11.07
CA HIS A 119 5.99 11.61 -11.43
C HIS A 119 5.17 10.35 -11.69
N SER A 120 3.85 10.49 -11.79
CA SER A 120 2.97 9.37 -12.11
C SER A 120 2.42 9.52 -13.51
N GLU A 121 2.26 8.39 -14.21
CA GLU A 121 1.70 8.34 -15.57
C GLU A 121 0.63 7.28 -15.67
N GLY A 122 -0.31 7.47 -16.60
CA GLY A 122 -1.36 6.52 -16.86
C GLY A 122 -2.62 6.80 -16.06
N GLU A 123 -3.63 5.97 -16.29
CA GLU A 123 -4.91 6.07 -15.60
C GLU A 123 -5.12 4.88 -14.69
N GLU A 124 -5.86 5.11 -13.60
CA GLU A 124 -6.21 4.02 -12.70
C GLU A 124 -6.99 2.94 -13.46
N PRO A 125 -6.79 1.65 -13.19
CA PRO A 125 -5.92 1.08 -12.16
C PRO A 125 -4.49 0.81 -12.64
N TYR A 126 -4.08 1.35 -13.80
CA TYR A 126 -2.78 1.08 -14.40
C TYR A 126 -1.77 2.20 -14.19
N ARG A 127 -2.10 3.16 -13.34
CA ARG A 127 -1.24 4.31 -13.09
C ARG A 127 0.02 3.88 -12.34
N LYS A 128 1.16 4.37 -12.79
CA LYS A 128 2.48 3.97 -12.30
C LYS A 128 3.37 5.16 -12.04
N VAL A 129 4.40 4.95 -11.24
CA VAL A 129 5.43 5.95 -10.97
C VAL A 129 6.54 5.80 -12.00
N VAL A 130 7.04 6.93 -12.47
CA VAL A 130 8.21 6.99 -13.33
C VAL A 130 9.29 7.76 -12.58
N VAL A 131 10.48 7.21 -12.55
CA VAL A 131 11.64 7.84 -11.90
C VAL A 131 12.61 8.26 -13.01
N THR A 132 12.96 9.53 -13.03
CA THR A 132 13.83 10.10 -14.05
C THR A 132 15.01 10.81 -13.43
N LEU A 133 16.06 10.98 -14.21
CA LEU A 133 17.19 11.79 -13.79
C LEU A 133 16.75 13.26 -13.73
N LYS A 134 17.10 13.91 -12.63
CA LYS A 134 16.75 15.33 -12.44
C LYS A 134 17.55 16.19 -13.38
N LYS A 135 16.88 17.10 -14.07
CA LYS A 135 17.57 18.07 -14.92
C LYS A 135 18.26 19.10 -14.04
N GLN A 136 19.46 19.43 -14.42
CA GLN A 136 20.24 20.48 -13.76
C GLN A 136 20.21 21.75 -14.58
#